data_943a2494acbab3317c2df06092b1eb63
#
_entry.id   943a2494acbab3317c2df06092b1eb63
#
_cell.length_a   1.000
_cell.length_b   1.000
_cell.length_c   1.000
_cell.angle_alpha   90.00
_cell.angle_beta   90.00
_cell.angle_gamma   90.00
#
_symmetry.space_group_name_H-M   'P 1'
#
loop_
_entity.id
_entity.type
_entity.pdbx_description
1 polymer ?
#
loop_
_entity_poly.entity_id
_entity_poly.type
_entity_poly.pdbx_seq_one_letter_code
_entity_poly.pdbx_strand_id
1 'polypeptide(L)'
;MAASTRLRRRKSRRELAKATPRSTPEAIKAFREQSPRLRLISVWLVLIVGMVGLTGRLAYLQLMIGSELKVMAKEQQAIQATPRASRRQIVDLQGNVVAMDQVLYTLYVHPMLFKKTPTEIAEALKSVLDSEVLDQSVEALVASFNAQESGIKLSADISEETAKRLRGLRLDGLDLLPSPRRVYPQGELFSQVTGYTDLEGVPKQGIELSLESQLAYPKPTPSESNLLQLVTGDDLQMQLTIDSRLQRIAQENLAATVAEFNAKRGALIVMDSQTGEILSLAVAPTFDPNKYYDAEIEYFKNWAVSDLYEPGSTFKPLNVAIALENSSISANDTVYDEGRIQIGEWPIQNVDFDFIGGRGPLSITDVLRYSSNVGMVHIMQTLERSTYYDWLEKLGIGGSTGVELPGEANGIIKSRSQFVNSPVEAATTAFGQGFSLTPLQLVQLHATLANGGKLVTPHVVRGLVDSENKLTWTPDRTAPKQIFSPETTQQVLAMMQAVVDTGTGAAAKVNGYQIAGKTGTAQKATDYGSYGDQRITSFVSIAPVSDPRYVVLAVVDEPQGENAYGGTVTAPLVKKMLESLVVLEGVAPDQTAPAPTEAEAEAESAPPLVE
;
A
#
# COMPACT_ATOMS: atom_id res chain seq x y z
N MET A 1 43.47 -5.44 -5.86
CA MET A 1 44.51 -5.47 -6.91
C MET A 1 44.36 -4.18 -7.66
N ALA A 2 45.17 -3.24 -7.37
CA ALA A 2 46.47 -2.92 -7.95
C ALA A 2 46.22 -2.14 -9.22
N ALA A 3 46.58 -0.99 -9.32
CA ALA A 3 47.85 -0.24 -9.27
C ALA A 3 47.94 0.56 -10.56
N SER A 4 48.19 1.79 -10.47
CA SER A 4 49.50 2.46 -10.59
C SER A 4 49.73 2.90 -12.04
N THR A 5 50.34 3.95 -12.42
CA THR A 5 51.57 4.57 -11.99
C THR A 5 51.81 5.78 -12.90
N ARG A 6 52.22 6.93 -12.41
CA ARG A 6 53.56 7.55 -12.53
C ARG A 6 54.00 7.82 -13.98
N LEU A 7 54.72 8.84 -14.32
CA LEU A 7 55.82 9.60 -13.79
C LEU A 7 56.31 10.64 -14.84
N ARG A 8 56.81 11.81 -14.39
CA ARG A 8 58.12 12.42 -14.58
C ARG A 8 58.52 12.82 -16.01
N ARG A 9 59.12 13.96 -16.23
CA ARG A 9 60.46 14.53 -15.84
C ARG A 9 60.61 15.90 -16.50
N ARG A 10 60.96 16.97 -15.84
CA ARG A 10 62.31 17.52 -15.50
C ARG A 10 63.36 17.49 -16.65
N LYS A 11 63.84 18.68 -16.93
CA LYS A 11 65.28 19.15 -17.12
C LYS A 11 65.29 20.17 -18.24
N SER A 12 66.13 21.13 -18.35
CA SER A 12 67.13 21.79 -17.51
C SER A 12 67.75 22.88 -18.35
N ARG A 13 68.12 24.02 -17.75
CA ARG A 13 69.36 24.81 -17.85
C ARG A 13 69.99 25.00 -19.22
N ARG A 14 70.25 26.20 -19.59
CA ARG A 14 71.53 26.95 -19.52
C ARG A 14 71.62 28.00 -20.61
N GLU A 15 71.81 29.21 -20.15
CA GLU A 15 72.94 30.18 -20.44
C GLU A 15 73.10 30.61 -21.89
N LEU A 16 72.97 31.90 -22.07
CA LEU A 16 74.11 32.69 -22.49
C LEU A 16 73.84 34.20 -22.32
N ALA A 17 74.87 34.84 -21.78
CA ALA A 17 74.95 36.21 -21.35
C ALA A 17 75.20 37.20 -22.48
N LYS A 18 75.13 38.48 -22.10
CA LYS A 18 75.71 39.72 -22.69
C LYS A 18 74.71 40.50 -23.57
N ALA A 19 74.38 41.73 -23.33
CA ALA A 19 75.20 42.85 -22.95
C ALA A 19 74.28 44.02 -22.51
N THR A 20 74.62 44.71 -21.48
CA THR A 20 74.15 46.02 -21.08
C THR A 20 74.54 47.13 -22.02
N PRO A 21 73.74 48.16 -22.17
CA PRO A 21 74.30 49.50 -22.07
C PRO A 21 73.71 50.25 -20.87
N ARG A 22 74.60 50.87 -20.14
CA ARG A 22 74.38 51.84 -19.07
C ARG A 22 73.52 52.97 -19.60
N SER A 23 72.34 53.16 -19.04
CA SER A 23 71.58 54.41 -19.14
C SER A 23 71.86 55.24 -17.90
N THR A 24 72.23 56.45 -18.14
CA THR A 24 72.69 57.51 -17.24
C THR A 24 71.63 57.84 -16.14
N PRO A 25 72.12 58.31 -14.97
CA PRO A 25 71.27 58.57 -13.79
C PRO A 25 70.30 59.77 -13.89
N GLU A 26 70.35 60.52 -15.01
CA GLU A 26 69.49 61.71 -15.15
C GLU A 26 68.03 61.42 -15.58
N ALA A 27 67.73 60.35 -16.20
CA ALA A 27 66.34 59.99 -16.61
C ALA A 27 65.45 59.56 -15.45
N ILE A 28 66.04 59.14 -14.33
CA ILE A 28 65.29 58.68 -13.16
C ILE A 28 64.88 59.80 -12.23
N LYS A 29 65.56 60.99 -12.32
CA LYS A 29 65.17 62.14 -11.50
C LYS A 29 63.98 62.95 -12.06
N ALA A 30 63.72 62.90 -13.37
CA ALA A 30 62.64 63.64 -13.98
C ALA A 30 61.25 63.07 -13.73
N PHE A 31 61.13 61.79 -13.27
CA PHE A 31 59.86 61.16 -12.94
C PHE A 31 59.44 61.34 -11.46
N ARG A 32 60.29 61.95 -10.65
CA ARG A 32 60.08 62.05 -9.18
C ARG A 32 59.55 63.38 -8.68
N GLU A 33 59.36 64.35 -9.55
CA GLU A 33 58.84 65.66 -9.21
C GLU A 33 57.50 65.98 -9.88
N GLN A 34 56.67 65.03 -10.11
CA GLN A 34 55.26 65.32 -10.37
C GLN A 34 54.61 65.69 -9.04
N SER A 35 54.24 66.99 -8.94
CA SER A 35 53.66 67.60 -7.77
C SER A 35 52.53 66.72 -7.22
N PRO A 36 52.39 66.55 -5.88
CA PRO A 36 51.35 65.73 -5.29
C PRO A 36 49.92 66.13 -5.72
N ARG A 37 49.78 67.37 -6.22
CA ARG A 37 48.55 67.87 -6.81
C ARG A 37 48.13 67.20 -8.11
N LEU A 38 49.06 66.89 -9.01
CA LEU A 38 48.77 66.15 -10.27
C LEU A 38 48.33 64.69 -10.01
N ARG A 39 48.91 64.01 -9.03
CA ARG A 39 48.45 62.68 -8.59
C ARG A 39 47.08 62.71 -7.95
N LEU A 40 46.82 63.72 -7.14
CA LEU A 40 45.47 63.92 -6.57
C LEU A 40 44.42 64.25 -7.65
N ILE A 41 44.74 65.05 -8.63
CA ILE A 41 43.88 65.37 -9.76
C ILE A 41 43.62 64.14 -10.62
N SER A 42 44.63 63.29 -10.88
CA SER A 42 44.43 62.08 -11.64
C SER A 42 43.58 61.05 -10.90
N VAL A 43 43.73 60.87 -9.57
CA VAL A 43 42.87 60.04 -8.74
C VAL A 43 41.40 60.57 -8.73
N TRP A 44 41.22 61.88 -8.57
CA TRP A 44 39.91 62.54 -8.65
C TRP A 44 39.27 62.32 -10.03
N LEU A 45 40.02 62.46 -11.10
CA LEU A 45 39.52 62.23 -12.47
C LEU A 45 39.07 60.77 -12.69
N VAL A 46 39.84 59.80 -12.20
CA VAL A 46 39.45 58.38 -12.26
C VAL A 46 38.16 58.12 -11.45
N LEU A 47 38.05 58.70 -10.26
CA LEU A 47 36.86 58.60 -9.43
C LEU A 47 35.63 59.25 -10.08
N ILE A 48 35.78 60.43 -10.69
CA ILE A 48 34.70 61.09 -11.40
C ILE A 48 34.28 60.31 -12.63
N VAL A 49 35.21 59.78 -13.42
CA VAL A 49 34.92 58.92 -14.59
C VAL A 49 34.21 57.62 -14.13
N GLY A 50 34.68 57.02 -13.03
CA GLY A 50 34.02 55.85 -12.45
C GLY A 50 32.59 56.17 -11.98
N MET A 51 32.40 57.33 -11.32
CA MET A 51 31.08 57.74 -10.82
C MET A 51 30.12 58.10 -11.97
N VAL A 52 30.60 58.75 -13.03
CA VAL A 52 29.80 58.99 -14.23
C VAL A 52 29.44 57.70 -14.95
N GLY A 53 30.38 56.74 -15.03
CA GLY A 53 30.12 55.40 -15.58
C GLY A 53 29.08 54.63 -14.78
N LEU A 54 29.18 54.64 -13.45
CA LEU A 54 28.20 54.00 -12.55
C LEU A 54 26.82 54.68 -12.66
N THR A 55 26.78 56.03 -12.66
CA THR A 55 25.52 56.78 -12.80
C THR A 55 24.86 56.51 -14.16
N GLY A 56 25.67 56.50 -15.24
CA GLY A 56 25.18 56.15 -16.57
C GLY A 56 24.67 54.71 -16.64
N ARG A 57 25.36 53.75 -15.99
CA ARG A 57 24.91 52.38 -15.89
C ARG A 57 23.61 52.21 -15.08
N LEU A 58 23.50 52.95 -13.97
CA LEU A 58 22.28 52.97 -13.16
C LEU A 58 21.10 53.58 -13.93
N ALA A 59 21.32 54.69 -14.61
CA ALA A 59 20.30 55.31 -15.45
C ALA A 59 19.86 54.37 -16.58
N TYR A 60 20.79 53.70 -17.23
CA TYR A 60 20.49 52.69 -18.24
C TYR A 60 19.64 51.53 -17.67
N LEU A 61 20.02 50.97 -16.51
CA LEU A 61 19.29 49.90 -15.85
C LEU A 61 17.89 50.35 -15.40
N GLN A 62 17.73 51.59 -14.93
CA GLN A 62 16.44 52.07 -14.44
C GLN A 62 15.51 52.58 -15.55
N LEU A 63 16.03 53.27 -16.55
CA LEU A 63 15.21 53.92 -17.58
C LEU A 63 15.01 53.08 -18.83
N MET A 64 16.01 52.26 -19.22
CA MET A 64 15.94 51.50 -20.46
C MET A 64 15.50 50.04 -20.24
N ILE A 65 16.00 49.41 -19.19
CA ILE A 65 15.69 47.97 -18.92
C ILE A 65 14.88 47.80 -17.63
N GLY A 66 14.54 48.87 -16.92
CA GLY A 66 13.83 48.78 -15.64
C GLY A 66 12.45 48.13 -15.72
N SER A 67 11.75 48.28 -16.85
CA SER A 67 10.49 47.57 -17.10
C SER A 67 10.68 46.07 -17.32
N GLU A 68 11.69 45.66 -18.08
CA GLU A 68 12.02 44.25 -18.29
C GLU A 68 12.52 43.59 -17.00
N LEU A 69 13.40 44.29 -16.25
CA LEU A 69 13.88 43.79 -14.96
C LEU A 69 12.76 43.69 -13.92
N LYS A 70 11.76 44.55 -13.94
CA LYS A 70 10.56 44.44 -13.10
C LYS A 70 9.69 43.26 -13.49
N VAL A 71 9.58 42.95 -14.78
CA VAL A 71 8.86 41.75 -15.26
C VAL A 71 9.60 40.49 -14.84
N MET A 72 10.92 40.44 -15.08
CA MET A 72 11.76 39.30 -14.64
C MET A 72 11.76 39.13 -13.12
N ALA A 73 11.79 40.21 -12.35
CA ALA A 73 11.71 40.15 -10.89
C ALA A 73 10.33 39.68 -10.42
N LYS A 74 9.25 40.11 -11.09
CA LYS A 74 7.91 39.57 -10.84
C LYS A 74 7.79 38.08 -11.22
N GLU A 75 8.41 37.66 -12.30
CA GLU A 75 8.46 36.25 -12.70
C GLU A 75 9.32 35.42 -11.74
N GLN A 76 10.40 36.00 -11.19
CA GLN A 76 11.20 35.33 -10.13
C GLN A 76 10.56 35.40 -8.75
N GLN A 77 9.78 36.43 -8.44
CA GLN A 77 9.03 36.56 -7.17
C GLN A 77 7.67 35.88 -7.22
N ALA A 78 7.08 35.73 -8.39
CA ALA A 78 6.07 34.70 -8.56
C ALA A 78 6.81 33.37 -8.28
N ILE A 79 6.67 32.88 -7.05
CA ILE A 79 6.88 31.48 -6.77
C ILE A 79 6.09 30.81 -7.89
N GLN A 80 6.80 30.25 -8.86
CA GLN A 80 6.20 29.28 -9.77
C GLN A 80 5.83 28.09 -8.86
N ALA A 81 4.72 28.24 -8.15
CA ALA A 81 3.96 27.10 -7.75
C ALA A 81 3.64 26.43 -9.10
N THR A 82 4.47 25.48 -9.49
CA THR A 82 4.13 24.59 -10.61
C THR A 82 2.72 24.10 -10.28
N PRO A 83 1.73 24.46 -11.14
CA PRO A 83 0.37 24.03 -10.88
C PRO A 83 0.45 22.52 -10.68
N ARG A 84 0.01 22.03 -9.52
CA ARG A 84 -0.05 20.58 -9.29
C ARG A 84 -0.93 20.03 -10.39
N ALA A 85 -0.47 18.97 -11.04
CA ALA A 85 -1.32 18.21 -11.92
C ALA A 85 -2.47 17.68 -11.07
N SER A 86 -3.70 18.04 -11.37
CA SER A 86 -4.88 17.41 -10.79
C SER A 86 -4.87 15.93 -11.10
N ARG A 87 -5.49 15.15 -10.24
CA ARG A 87 -5.55 13.70 -10.35
C ARG A 87 -6.98 13.25 -10.55
N ARG A 88 -7.18 12.24 -11.39
CA ARG A 88 -8.49 11.63 -11.61
C ARG A 88 -9.06 11.12 -10.29
N GLN A 89 -10.37 11.14 -10.19
CA GLN A 89 -11.07 10.51 -9.08
C GLN A 89 -10.79 9.01 -9.06
N ILE A 90 -10.72 8.46 -7.85
CA ILE A 90 -10.74 7.02 -7.63
C ILE A 90 -12.10 6.69 -7.06
N VAL A 91 -12.77 5.72 -7.64
CA VAL A 91 -14.09 5.24 -7.20
C VAL A 91 -14.04 3.75 -6.90
N ASP A 92 -14.93 3.29 -6.02
CA ASP A 92 -15.10 1.86 -5.75
C ASP A 92 -15.84 1.14 -6.88
N LEU A 93 -16.16 -0.14 -6.68
CA LEU A 93 -16.89 -0.95 -7.66
C LEU A 93 -18.28 -0.39 -8.01
N GLN A 94 -18.96 0.29 -7.07
CA GLN A 94 -20.27 0.90 -7.25
C GLN A 94 -20.23 2.38 -7.69
N GLY A 95 -19.04 2.96 -7.86
CA GLY A 95 -18.87 4.38 -8.23
C GLY A 95 -18.85 5.35 -7.04
N ASN A 96 -18.77 4.86 -5.80
CA ASN A 96 -18.59 5.73 -4.64
C ASN A 96 -17.19 6.32 -4.62
N VAL A 97 -17.08 7.62 -4.32
CA VAL A 97 -15.78 8.32 -4.32
C VAL A 97 -14.91 7.83 -3.17
N VAL A 98 -13.71 7.38 -3.51
CA VAL A 98 -12.67 6.90 -2.60
C VAL A 98 -11.55 7.93 -2.44
N ALA A 99 -11.15 8.58 -3.54
CA ALA A 99 -10.19 9.68 -3.53
C ALA A 99 -10.52 10.70 -4.61
N MET A 100 -10.40 11.99 -4.29
CA MET A 100 -10.66 13.09 -5.22
C MET A 100 -9.79 14.29 -4.89
N ASP A 101 -9.56 15.14 -5.89
CA ASP A 101 -8.93 16.43 -5.66
C ASP A 101 -10.01 17.46 -5.29
N GLN A 102 -9.76 18.18 -4.20
CA GLN A 102 -10.58 19.30 -3.74
C GLN A 102 -9.78 20.58 -3.79
N VAL A 103 -10.38 21.66 -4.29
CA VAL A 103 -9.76 22.98 -4.22
C VAL A 103 -9.94 23.52 -2.81
N LEU A 104 -8.84 23.60 -2.08
CA LEU A 104 -8.75 24.27 -0.79
C LEU A 104 -7.96 25.57 -0.97
N TYR A 105 -7.96 26.43 0.04
CA TYR A 105 -7.25 27.71 0.00
C TYR A 105 -6.29 27.82 1.16
N THR A 106 -5.12 28.41 0.89
CA THR A 106 -4.17 28.83 1.92
C THR A 106 -4.33 30.33 2.12
N LEU A 107 -4.56 30.75 3.37
CA LEU A 107 -4.67 32.14 3.76
C LEU A 107 -3.30 32.70 4.10
N TYR A 108 -2.87 33.71 3.33
CA TYR A 108 -1.74 34.55 3.63
C TYR A 108 -2.21 35.93 4.06
N VAL A 109 -1.47 36.55 4.98
CA VAL A 109 -1.78 37.86 5.50
C VAL A 109 -0.57 38.79 5.29
N HIS A 110 -0.86 40.02 4.88
CA HIS A 110 0.10 41.05 4.57
C HIS A 110 -0.19 42.32 5.41
N PRO A 111 0.29 42.38 6.67
CA PRO A 111 -0.02 43.46 7.59
C PRO A 111 0.30 44.85 7.05
N MET A 112 1.33 45.01 6.21
CA MET A 112 1.65 46.26 5.53
C MET A 112 0.53 46.83 4.65
N LEU A 113 -0.44 45.98 4.26
CA LEU A 113 -1.57 46.36 3.41
C LEU A 113 -2.85 46.64 4.21
N PHE A 114 -2.83 46.49 5.54
CA PHE A 114 -4.01 46.69 6.38
C PHE A 114 -4.47 48.14 6.36
N LYS A 115 -5.77 48.33 6.18
CA LYS A 115 -6.43 49.62 6.38
C LYS A 115 -7.15 49.72 7.73
N LYS A 116 -7.35 48.58 8.40
CA LYS A 116 -7.89 48.45 9.76
C LYS A 116 -6.78 48.11 10.73
N THR A 117 -7.04 48.20 12.02
CA THR A 117 -6.07 47.83 13.04
C THR A 117 -5.81 46.31 13.03
N PRO A 118 -4.60 45.86 13.40
CA PRO A 118 -4.30 44.43 13.51
C PRO A 118 -5.30 43.64 14.40
N THR A 119 -5.82 44.32 15.44
CA THR A 119 -6.82 43.72 16.34
C THR A 119 -8.15 43.48 15.65
N GLU A 120 -8.68 44.48 14.93
CA GLU A 120 -9.93 44.35 14.16
C GLU A 120 -9.83 43.27 13.08
N ILE A 121 -8.68 43.14 12.43
CA ILE A 121 -8.44 42.06 11.44
C ILE A 121 -8.43 40.68 12.13
N ALA A 122 -7.72 40.54 13.26
CA ALA A 122 -7.65 39.28 14.01
C ALA A 122 -9.03 38.83 14.51
N GLU A 123 -9.82 39.78 15.05
CA GLU A 123 -11.20 39.50 15.50
C GLU A 123 -12.11 39.09 14.33
N ALA A 124 -12.01 39.77 13.20
CA ALA A 124 -12.80 39.45 12.01
C ALA A 124 -12.42 38.08 11.45
N LEU A 125 -11.14 37.69 11.44
CA LEU A 125 -10.69 36.34 11.05
C LEU A 125 -11.23 35.28 11.97
N LYS A 126 -11.19 35.50 13.29
CA LYS A 126 -11.73 34.54 14.29
C LYS A 126 -13.25 34.40 14.23
N SER A 127 -13.96 35.40 13.71
CA SER A 127 -15.42 35.29 13.53
C SER A 127 -15.83 34.38 12.37
N VAL A 128 -14.90 34.08 11.44
CA VAL A 128 -15.18 33.28 10.24
C VAL A 128 -14.43 31.95 10.25
N LEU A 129 -13.24 31.91 10.87
CA LEU A 129 -12.42 30.71 10.95
C LEU A 129 -12.62 30.00 12.28
N ASP A 130 -13.02 28.74 12.21
CA ASP A 130 -13.20 27.90 13.37
C ASP A 130 -11.84 27.60 14.04
N SER A 131 -11.86 27.18 15.33
CA SER A 131 -10.65 26.87 16.09
C SER A 131 -9.82 25.74 15.48
N GLU A 132 -10.45 24.81 14.75
CA GLU A 132 -9.76 23.74 14.02
C GLU A 132 -8.92 24.29 12.84
N VAL A 133 -9.36 25.38 12.22
CA VAL A 133 -8.69 26.01 11.08
C VAL A 133 -7.69 27.06 11.52
N LEU A 134 -7.96 27.75 12.65
CA LEU A 134 -7.10 28.81 13.21
C LEU A 134 -7.07 28.69 14.74
N ASP A 135 -6.10 27.97 15.28
CA ASP A 135 -5.95 27.69 16.72
C ASP A 135 -5.42 28.89 17.52
N GLN A 136 -4.78 29.87 16.86
CA GLN A 136 -4.15 31.02 17.52
C GLN A 136 -5.18 31.96 18.17
N SER A 137 -4.87 32.49 19.36
CA SER A 137 -5.66 33.55 20.00
C SER A 137 -5.57 34.87 19.26
N VAL A 138 -6.50 35.81 19.52
CA VAL A 138 -6.47 37.16 18.92
C VAL A 138 -5.17 37.86 19.26
N GLU A 139 -4.69 37.74 20.51
CA GLU A 139 -3.45 38.35 20.99
C GLU A 139 -2.22 37.81 20.25
N ALA A 140 -2.18 36.48 20.01
CA ALA A 140 -1.10 35.82 19.28
C ALA A 140 -1.08 36.23 17.79
N LEU A 141 -2.25 36.38 17.17
CA LEU A 141 -2.38 36.87 15.81
C LEU A 141 -1.88 38.33 15.70
N VAL A 142 -2.31 39.20 16.61
CA VAL A 142 -1.86 40.62 16.66
C VAL A 142 -0.34 40.70 16.86
N ALA A 143 0.24 39.85 17.74
CA ALA A 143 1.67 39.78 17.92
C ALA A 143 2.41 39.37 16.63
N SER A 144 1.87 38.40 15.91
CA SER A 144 2.39 37.93 14.62
C SER A 144 2.30 39.04 13.55
N PHE A 145 1.17 39.75 13.47
CA PHE A 145 0.98 40.88 12.52
C PHE A 145 1.91 42.05 12.79
N ASN A 146 2.27 42.28 14.04
CA ASN A 146 3.23 43.32 14.40
C ASN A 146 4.70 42.91 14.20
N ALA A 147 4.99 41.60 14.21
CA ALA A 147 6.33 41.08 14.06
C ALA A 147 6.78 40.96 12.59
N GLN A 148 5.86 40.81 11.66
CA GLN A 148 6.16 40.56 10.25
C GLN A 148 5.25 41.39 9.34
N GLU A 149 5.83 42.13 8.39
CA GLU A 149 5.11 43.09 7.53
C GLU A 149 4.29 42.39 6.41
N SER A 150 4.65 41.18 5.98
CA SER A 150 4.03 40.53 4.82
C SER A 150 4.29 39.03 4.78
N GLY A 151 3.41 38.28 4.13
CA GLY A 151 3.63 36.87 3.82
C GLY A 151 3.43 35.92 5.00
N ILE A 152 2.64 36.32 5.99
CA ILE A 152 2.31 35.44 7.13
C ILE A 152 1.32 34.39 6.67
N LYS A 153 1.71 33.10 6.67
CA LYS A 153 0.80 31.98 6.45
C LYS A 153 0.02 31.72 7.73
N LEU A 154 -1.29 31.99 7.74
CA LEU A 154 -2.15 31.79 8.90
C LEU A 154 -2.78 30.42 8.94
N SER A 155 -3.29 29.95 7.82
CA SER A 155 -3.97 28.68 7.74
C SER A 155 -3.86 28.09 6.34
N ALA A 156 -3.91 26.77 6.27
CA ALA A 156 -4.07 25.99 5.06
C ALA A 156 -5.42 25.24 5.12
N ASP A 157 -5.81 24.67 4.00
CA ASP A 157 -6.98 23.79 3.92
C ASP A 157 -8.34 24.46 4.18
N ILE A 158 -8.42 25.75 3.88
CA ILE A 158 -9.67 26.52 3.97
C ILE A 158 -10.61 26.10 2.84
N SER A 159 -11.83 25.71 3.18
CA SER A 159 -12.85 25.31 2.21
C SER A 159 -13.27 26.50 1.31
N GLU A 160 -13.80 26.20 0.12
CA GLU A 160 -14.35 27.23 -0.78
C GLU A 160 -15.43 28.08 -0.13
N GLU A 161 -16.27 27.47 0.72
CA GLU A 161 -17.34 28.20 1.45
C GLU A 161 -16.73 29.19 2.44
N THR A 162 -15.74 28.75 3.24
CA THR A 162 -15.03 29.63 4.19
C THR A 162 -14.22 30.70 3.46
N ALA A 163 -13.60 30.36 2.32
CA ALA A 163 -12.92 31.32 1.47
C ALA A 163 -13.86 32.39 0.90
N LYS A 164 -15.08 32.02 0.51
CA LYS A 164 -16.14 32.98 0.11
C LYS A 164 -16.55 33.88 1.26
N ARG A 165 -16.71 33.35 2.47
CA ARG A 165 -17.00 34.16 3.68
C ARG A 165 -15.87 35.15 3.98
N LEU A 166 -14.59 34.70 3.90
CA LEU A 166 -13.42 35.59 4.09
C LEU A 166 -13.36 36.69 3.04
N ARG A 167 -13.57 36.38 1.75
CA ARG A 167 -13.65 37.39 0.68
C ARG A 167 -14.78 38.41 0.94
N GLY A 168 -15.90 37.93 1.51
CA GLY A 168 -17.05 38.76 1.89
C GLY A 168 -16.75 39.80 2.95
N LEU A 169 -15.72 39.62 3.80
CA LEU A 169 -15.28 40.58 4.80
C LEU A 169 -14.62 41.82 4.18
N ARG A 170 -14.19 41.74 2.92
CA ARG A 170 -13.52 42.84 2.17
C ARG A 170 -12.37 43.48 2.96
N LEU A 171 -11.56 42.67 3.61
CA LEU A 171 -10.39 43.09 4.36
C LEU A 171 -9.19 43.22 3.43
N ASP A 172 -8.46 44.34 3.52
CA ASP A 172 -7.22 44.54 2.77
C ASP A 172 -6.09 43.70 3.40
N GLY A 173 -5.17 43.21 2.58
CA GLY A 173 -4.01 42.45 3.03
C GLY A 173 -4.29 40.98 3.33
N LEU A 174 -5.44 40.45 2.92
CA LEU A 174 -5.72 38.99 2.90
C LEU A 174 -5.55 38.46 1.49
N ASP A 175 -4.77 37.42 1.35
CA ASP A 175 -4.57 36.70 0.09
C ASP A 175 -4.93 35.23 0.26
N LEU A 176 -5.89 34.75 -0.55
CA LEU A 176 -6.39 33.39 -0.56
C LEU A 176 -5.89 32.69 -1.81
N LEU A 177 -4.81 31.94 -1.65
CA LEU A 177 -4.20 31.19 -2.74
C LEU A 177 -4.85 29.81 -2.84
N PRO A 178 -5.36 29.43 -4.03
CA PRO A 178 -5.90 28.09 -4.23
C PRO A 178 -4.78 27.06 -4.10
N SER A 179 -5.04 26.01 -3.34
CA SER A 179 -4.14 24.90 -3.06
C SER A 179 -4.93 23.60 -3.22
N PRO A 180 -4.97 23.00 -4.43
CA PRO A 180 -5.67 21.73 -4.62
C PRO A 180 -5.03 20.66 -3.72
N ARG A 181 -5.88 19.92 -3.04
CA ARG A 181 -5.50 18.83 -2.14
C ARG A 181 -6.19 17.54 -2.53
N ARG A 182 -5.45 16.45 -2.44
CA ARG A 182 -6.02 15.11 -2.50
C ARG A 182 -6.75 14.80 -1.21
N VAL A 183 -8.01 14.39 -1.31
CA VAL A 183 -8.88 14.07 -0.16
C VAL A 183 -9.40 12.65 -0.31
N TYR A 184 -9.48 11.95 0.80
CA TYR A 184 -9.93 10.57 0.91
C TYR A 184 -11.18 10.52 1.79
N PRO A 185 -12.40 10.68 1.20
CA PRO A 185 -13.65 10.83 1.97
C PRO A 185 -14.01 9.64 2.86
N GLN A 186 -13.49 8.44 2.53
CA GLN A 186 -13.71 7.22 3.30
C GLN A 186 -12.70 7.04 4.45
N GLY A 187 -11.81 8.01 4.68
CA GLY A 187 -10.78 7.93 5.72
C GLY A 187 -9.87 6.71 5.53
N GLU A 188 -9.68 5.95 6.60
CA GLU A 188 -8.76 4.80 6.64
C GLU A 188 -9.20 3.59 5.80
N LEU A 189 -10.48 3.55 5.36
CA LEU A 189 -11.10 2.35 4.80
C LEU A 189 -10.37 1.77 3.58
N PHE A 190 -9.80 2.63 2.73
CA PHE A 190 -9.09 2.21 1.51
C PHE A 190 -7.59 2.49 1.56
N SER A 191 -7.05 2.96 2.68
CA SER A 191 -5.68 3.44 2.79
C SER A 191 -4.63 2.46 2.27
N GLN A 192 -4.82 1.17 2.50
CA GLN A 192 -3.91 0.11 2.09
C GLN A 192 -3.96 -0.19 0.58
N VAL A 193 -5.04 0.21 -0.10
CA VAL A 193 -5.22 0.06 -1.56
C VAL A 193 -4.89 1.37 -2.26
N THR A 194 -5.51 2.48 -1.86
CA THR A 194 -5.27 3.78 -2.49
C THR A 194 -3.87 4.31 -2.20
N GLY A 195 -3.37 4.08 -0.98
CA GLY A 195 -2.22 4.80 -0.47
C GLY A 195 -2.57 6.26 -0.19
N TYR A 196 -1.59 7.15 -0.33
CA TYR A 196 -1.75 8.58 -0.09
C TYR A 196 -0.78 9.42 -0.91
N THR A 197 -1.09 10.70 -1.04
CA THR A 197 -0.17 11.74 -1.50
C THR A 197 0.26 12.61 -0.31
N ASP A 198 1.51 13.08 -0.32
CA ASP A 198 1.96 14.03 0.69
C ASP A 198 1.35 15.43 0.51
N LEU A 199 1.71 16.35 1.41
CA LEU A 199 1.24 17.74 1.37
C LEU A 199 1.66 18.47 0.08
N GLU A 200 2.70 18.02 -0.59
CA GLU A 200 3.18 18.50 -1.87
C GLU A 200 2.45 17.83 -3.07
N GLY A 201 1.55 16.86 -2.80
CA GLY A 201 0.79 16.11 -3.81
C GLY A 201 1.63 15.02 -4.50
N VAL A 202 2.75 14.64 -3.91
CA VAL A 202 3.59 13.55 -4.42
C VAL A 202 3.04 12.21 -3.88
N PRO A 203 2.72 11.24 -4.74
CA PRO A 203 2.24 9.94 -4.30
C PRO A 203 3.32 9.16 -3.56
N LYS A 204 2.95 8.50 -2.48
CA LYS A 204 3.89 7.78 -1.60
C LYS A 204 3.62 6.29 -1.52
N GLN A 205 2.38 5.86 -1.73
CA GLN A 205 1.97 4.49 -1.53
C GLN A 205 0.73 4.12 -2.35
N GLY A 206 0.40 2.83 -2.39
CA GLY A 206 -0.81 2.31 -3.01
C GLY A 206 -0.89 2.58 -4.50
N ILE A 207 -2.10 2.54 -5.05
CA ILE A 207 -2.32 2.82 -6.48
C ILE A 207 -2.05 4.29 -6.84
N GLU A 208 -2.10 5.21 -5.87
CA GLU A 208 -1.65 6.58 -6.09
C GLU A 208 -0.21 6.61 -6.60
N LEU A 209 0.66 5.73 -6.08
CA LEU A 209 2.05 5.61 -6.50
C LEU A 209 2.20 4.74 -7.75
N SER A 210 1.66 3.53 -7.74
CA SER A 210 1.90 2.54 -8.81
C SER A 210 1.24 2.92 -10.13
N LEU A 211 0.13 3.66 -10.09
CA LEU A 211 -0.62 4.12 -11.26
C LEU A 211 -0.61 5.64 -11.42
N GLU A 212 0.46 6.31 -10.99
CA GLU A 212 0.58 7.76 -11.07
C GLU A 212 0.35 8.29 -12.49
N SER A 213 0.89 7.61 -13.51
CA SER A 213 0.76 8.03 -14.92
C SER A 213 -0.67 7.97 -15.44
N GLN A 214 -1.51 7.10 -14.89
CA GLN A 214 -2.92 6.97 -15.24
C GLN A 214 -3.80 7.87 -14.39
N LEU A 215 -3.39 8.18 -13.17
CA LEU A 215 -4.11 9.05 -12.25
C LEU A 215 -3.85 10.54 -12.51
N ALA A 216 -2.61 10.93 -12.83
CA ALA A 216 -2.28 12.32 -13.09
C ALA A 216 -2.85 12.79 -14.43
N TYR A 217 -3.49 13.97 -14.44
CA TYR A 217 -3.81 14.63 -15.69
C TYR A 217 -2.54 15.17 -16.37
N PRO A 218 -2.53 15.30 -17.71
CA PRO A 218 -1.46 16.00 -18.39
C PRO A 218 -1.28 17.41 -17.82
N LYS A 219 -0.05 17.84 -17.62
CA LYS A 219 0.23 19.20 -17.11
C LYS A 219 -0.37 20.21 -18.08
N PRO A 220 -1.18 21.19 -17.60
CA PRO A 220 -1.73 22.21 -18.46
C PRO A 220 -0.59 23.04 -19.07
N THR A 221 -0.72 23.40 -20.33
CA THR A 221 0.20 24.35 -20.97
C THR A 221 0.04 25.73 -20.33
N PRO A 222 1.11 26.55 -20.24
CA PRO A 222 1.07 27.87 -19.57
C PRO A 222 0.00 28.85 -20.09
N SER A 223 -0.57 28.60 -21.28
CA SER A 223 -1.64 29.40 -21.88
C SER A 223 -3.06 29.05 -21.40
N GLU A 224 -3.24 27.95 -20.67
CA GLU A 224 -4.55 27.42 -20.30
C GLU A 224 -4.87 27.58 -18.80
N SER A 225 -4.22 28.49 -18.10
CA SER A 225 -4.31 28.69 -16.66
C SER A 225 -5.63 29.30 -16.16
N ASN A 226 -6.77 28.72 -16.55
CA ASN A 226 -8.02 28.92 -15.83
C ASN A 226 -8.09 27.93 -14.66
N LEU A 227 -8.22 28.41 -13.43
CA LEU A 227 -8.28 27.63 -12.19
C LEU A 227 -9.32 26.50 -12.21
N LEU A 228 -10.41 26.65 -12.97
CA LEU A 228 -11.41 25.61 -13.17
C LEU A 228 -10.89 24.45 -14.06
N GLN A 229 -10.00 24.72 -15.01
CA GLN A 229 -9.39 23.69 -15.85
C GLN A 229 -8.30 22.88 -15.13
N LEU A 230 -7.79 23.37 -13.99
CA LEU A 230 -6.85 22.63 -13.14
C LEU A 230 -7.52 21.43 -12.42
N VAL A 231 -8.85 21.43 -12.33
CA VAL A 231 -9.63 20.39 -11.62
C VAL A 231 -10.41 19.50 -12.58
N THR A 232 -10.64 19.95 -13.81
CA THR A 232 -11.39 19.22 -14.84
C THR A 232 -10.47 18.84 -16.01
N GLY A 233 -9.85 17.67 -15.89
CA GLY A 233 -9.20 17.01 -17.04
C GLY A 233 -10.23 16.38 -17.97
N ASP A 234 -10.05 15.12 -18.26
CA ASP A 234 -11.09 14.29 -18.90
C ASP A 234 -12.14 13.84 -17.85
N ASP A 235 -13.24 13.27 -18.31
CA ASP A 235 -14.31 12.74 -17.44
C ASP A 235 -14.00 11.33 -16.92
N LEU A 236 -12.73 10.87 -17.00
CA LEU A 236 -12.35 9.53 -16.64
C LEU A 236 -12.11 9.39 -15.13
N GLN A 237 -12.59 8.29 -14.57
CA GLN A 237 -12.39 7.90 -13.18
C GLN A 237 -11.65 6.56 -13.12
N MET A 238 -10.78 6.39 -12.12
CA MET A 238 -10.14 5.10 -11.83
C MET A 238 -11.10 4.26 -10.99
N GLN A 239 -11.64 3.20 -11.58
CA GLN A 239 -12.54 2.29 -10.89
C GLN A 239 -11.76 1.14 -10.26
N LEU A 240 -11.97 0.94 -8.96
CA LEU A 240 -11.45 -0.21 -8.21
C LEU A 240 -12.36 -1.43 -8.39
N THR A 241 -11.82 -2.60 -8.04
CA THR A 241 -12.59 -3.84 -7.88
C THR A 241 -13.19 -3.95 -6.48
N ILE A 242 -12.72 -3.14 -5.54
CA ILE A 242 -13.14 -3.16 -4.12
C ILE A 242 -14.59 -2.68 -3.99
N ASP A 243 -15.40 -3.45 -3.27
CA ASP A 243 -16.74 -3.06 -2.83
C ASP A 243 -16.65 -2.42 -1.44
N SER A 244 -17.03 -1.14 -1.32
CA SER A 244 -16.94 -0.41 -0.05
C SER A 244 -17.77 -1.03 1.09
N ARG A 245 -18.85 -1.74 0.77
CA ARG A 245 -19.67 -2.45 1.76
C ARG A 245 -18.91 -3.63 2.35
N LEU A 246 -18.34 -4.48 1.48
CA LEU A 246 -17.51 -5.61 1.90
C LEU A 246 -16.24 -5.15 2.61
N GLN A 247 -15.61 -4.09 2.10
CA GLN A 247 -14.39 -3.52 2.69
C GLN A 247 -14.63 -3.02 4.11
N ARG A 248 -15.76 -2.34 4.36
CA ARG A 248 -16.12 -1.85 5.69
C ARG A 248 -16.36 -2.99 6.67
N ILE A 249 -17.14 -3.98 6.26
CA ILE A 249 -17.42 -5.17 7.09
C ILE A 249 -16.11 -5.91 7.41
N ALA A 250 -15.23 -6.05 6.41
CA ALA A 250 -13.93 -6.69 6.59
C ALA A 250 -13.05 -5.92 7.57
N GLN A 251 -12.95 -4.60 7.42
CA GLN A 251 -12.14 -3.74 8.27
C GLN A 251 -12.60 -3.74 9.72
N GLU A 252 -13.93 -3.59 9.96
CA GLU A 252 -14.52 -3.57 11.30
C GLU A 252 -14.35 -4.91 12.02
N ASN A 253 -14.66 -6.03 11.35
CA ASN A 253 -14.51 -7.36 11.94
C ASN A 253 -13.05 -7.73 12.20
N LEU A 254 -12.15 -7.36 11.28
CA LEU A 254 -10.71 -7.61 11.44
C LEU A 254 -10.14 -6.81 12.61
N ALA A 255 -10.45 -5.51 12.69
CA ALA A 255 -9.99 -4.64 13.77
C ALA A 255 -10.49 -5.16 15.14
N ALA A 256 -11.78 -5.57 15.22
CA ALA A 256 -12.34 -6.16 16.41
C ALA A 256 -11.61 -7.47 16.81
N THR A 257 -11.30 -8.34 15.85
CA THR A 257 -10.58 -9.60 16.11
C THR A 257 -9.14 -9.33 16.57
N VAL A 258 -8.43 -8.40 15.93
CA VAL A 258 -7.06 -8.01 16.33
C VAL A 258 -7.05 -7.48 17.76
N ALA A 259 -8.04 -6.67 18.12
CA ALA A 259 -8.19 -6.13 19.48
C ALA A 259 -8.57 -7.21 20.50
N GLU A 260 -9.54 -8.09 20.17
CA GLU A 260 -10.00 -9.18 21.04
C GLU A 260 -8.86 -10.12 21.45
N PHE A 261 -8.02 -10.50 20.49
CA PHE A 261 -6.89 -11.40 20.75
C PHE A 261 -5.59 -10.67 21.07
N ASN A 262 -5.61 -9.34 21.27
CA ASN A 262 -4.42 -8.51 21.46
C ASN A 262 -3.31 -8.90 20.47
N ALA A 263 -3.68 -9.10 19.21
CA ALA A 263 -2.80 -9.53 18.16
C ALA A 263 -1.96 -8.36 17.62
N LYS A 264 -0.81 -8.67 17.08
CA LYS A 264 0.07 -7.66 16.50
C LYS A 264 -0.56 -6.98 15.28
N ARG A 265 -1.20 -7.76 14.41
CA ARG A 265 -1.82 -7.29 13.16
C ARG A 265 -2.69 -8.38 12.54
N GLY A 266 -3.50 -7.98 11.56
CA GLY A 266 -4.33 -8.91 10.80
C GLY A 266 -4.51 -8.49 9.35
N ALA A 267 -4.88 -9.44 8.49
CA ALA A 267 -5.33 -9.22 7.12
C ALA A 267 -6.57 -10.06 6.82
N LEU A 268 -7.52 -9.49 6.08
CA LEU A 268 -8.71 -10.16 5.59
C LEU A 268 -8.91 -9.81 4.11
N ILE A 269 -8.86 -10.82 3.24
CA ILE A 269 -8.90 -10.65 1.79
C ILE A 269 -10.08 -11.44 1.23
N VAL A 270 -10.86 -10.81 0.35
CA VAL A 270 -11.92 -11.44 -0.44
C VAL A 270 -11.61 -11.29 -1.90
N MET A 271 -11.57 -12.40 -2.64
CA MET A 271 -11.25 -12.44 -4.06
C MET A 271 -12.30 -13.23 -4.84
N ASP A 272 -12.74 -12.70 -5.97
CA ASP A 272 -13.44 -13.45 -7.00
C ASP A 272 -12.43 -14.31 -7.77
N SER A 273 -12.55 -15.62 -7.65
CA SER A 273 -11.61 -16.57 -8.25
C SER A 273 -11.72 -16.68 -9.76
N GLN A 274 -12.87 -16.29 -10.34
CA GLN A 274 -13.09 -16.38 -11.79
C GLN A 274 -12.39 -15.24 -12.54
N THR A 275 -12.41 -14.04 -11.96
CA THR A 275 -11.86 -12.84 -12.58
C THR A 275 -10.47 -12.45 -12.03
N GLY A 276 -10.18 -12.76 -10.78
CA GLY A 276 -9.03 -12.27 -10.04
C GLY A 276 -9.29 -10.94 -9.32
N GLU A 277 -10.51 -10.40 -9.40
CA GLU A 277 -10.88 -9.16 -8.73
C GLU A 277 -10.82 -9.31 -7.21
N ILE A 278 -10.06 -8.45 -6.55
CA ILE A 278 -10.07 -8.31 -5.08
C ILE A 278 -11.28 -7.45 -4.70
N LEU A 279 -12.26 -8.05 -4.06
CA LEU A 279 -13.49 -7.38 -3.61
C LEU A 279 -13.31 -6.66 -2.27
N SER A 280 -12.36 -7.13 -1.46
CA SER A 280 -11.96 -6.51 -0.20
C SER A 280 -10.53 -6.89 0.15
N LEU A 281 -9.76 -5.91 0.63
CA LEU A 281 -8.41 -6.07 1.18
C LEU A 281 -8.29 -5.20 2.41
N ALA A 282 -8.60 -5.78 3.58
CA ALA A 282 -8.51 -5.12 4.87
C ALA A 282 -7.21 -5.52 5.60
N VAL A 283 -6.60 -4.55 6.25
CA VAL A 283 -5.41 -4.71 7.08
C VAL A 283 -5.61 -3.95 8.39
N ALA A 284 -5.26 -4.53 9.50
CA ALA A 284 -5.29 -3.89 10.81
C ALA A 284 -3.96 -4.11 11.55
N PRO A 285 -3.37 -3.07 12.19
CA PRO A 285 -3.82 -1.69 12.19
C PRO A 285 -3.67 -1.00 10.83
N THR A 286 -4.31 0.16 10.65
CA THR A 286 -4.30 0.95 9.42
C THR A 286 -4.16 2.45 9.74
N PHE A 287 -4.24 3.35 8.75
CA PHE A 287 -4.04 4.79 8.92
C PHE A 287 -5.03 5.62 8.11
N ASP A 288 -5.28 6.87 8.52
CA ASP A 288 -6.06 7.84 7.73
C ASP A 288 -5.13 8.56 6.73
N PRO A 289 -5.33 8.40 5.41
CA PRO A 289 -4.55 9.07 4.38
C PRO A 289 -4.60 10.60 4.46
N ASN A 290 -5.70 11.16 4.99
CA ASN A 290 -5.84 12.61 5.18
C ASN A 290 -4.94 13.14 6.30
N LYS A 291 -4.54 12.28 7.24
CA LYS A 291 -3.72 12.59 8.42
C LYS A 291 -2.49 11.67 8.51
N TYR A 292 -1.92 11.32 7.37
CA TYR A 292 -0.81 10.37 7.30
C TYR A 292 0.37 10.75 8.22
N TYR A 293 0.58 12.05 8.49
CA TYR A 293 1.65 12.56 9.36
C TYR A 293 1.46 12.23 10.86
N ASP A 294 0.26 11.79 11.26
CA ASP A 294 -0.05 11.34 12.62
C ASP A 294 0.11 9.82 12.79
N ALA A 295 0.29 9.08 11.68
CA ALA A 295 0.36 7.64 11.67
C ALA A 295 1.77 7.11 11.95
N GLU A 296 1.86 5.92 12.57
CA GLU A 296 3.11 5.21 12.72
C GLU A 296 3.60 4.67 11.36
N ILE A 297 4.92 4.69 11.15
CA ILE A 297 5.53 4.28 9.87
C ILE A 297 5.16 2.85 9.49
N GLU A 298 5.00 1.98 10.47
CA GLU A 298 4.65 0.57 10.26
C GLU A 298 3.27 0.39 9.61
N TYR A 299 2.32 1.33 9.84
CA TYR A 299 0.97 1.25 9.30
C TYR A 299 0.88 1.59 7.80
N PHE A 300 1.92 2.24 7.25
CA PHE A 300 1.99 2.46 5.80
C PHE A 300 2.25 1.16 5.03
N LYS A 301 2.79 0.14 5.68
CA LYS A 301 3.12 -1.11 5.02
C LYS A 301 1.90 -2.00 4.85
N ASN A 302 1.49 -2.23 3.60
CA ASN A 302 0.47 -3.23 3.31
C ASN A 302 1.07 -4.64 3.41
N TRP A 303 1.10 -5.19 4.62
CA TRP A 303 1.73 -6.48 4.87
C TRP A 303 1.01 -7.66 4.20
N ALA A 304 -0.24 -7.49 3.75
CA ALA A 304 -0.95 -8.52 2.98
C ALA A 304 -0.25 -8.84 1.64
N VAL A 305 0.53 -7.88 1.11
CA VAL A 305 1.28 -8.03 -0.16
C VAL A 305 2.80 -7.97 0.04
N SER A 306 3.28 -7.39 1.13
CA SER A 306 4.71 -7.10 1.32
C SER A 306 5.44 -7.99 2.31
N ASP A 307 4.71 -8.73 3.16
CA ASP A 307 5.32 -9.56 4.19
C ASP A 307 5.10 -11.04 3.92
N LEU A 308 6.13 -11.80 4.23
CA LEU A 308 6.17 -13.23 4.02
C LEU A 308 5.92 -13.98 5.32
N TYR A 309 5.16 -15.06 5.24
CA TYR A 309 4.98 -16.00 6.34
C TYR A 309 4.90 -17.43 5.81
N GLU A 310 5.14 -18.40 6.65
CA GLU A 310 4.92 -19.82 6.32
C GLU A 310 3.41 -20.12 6.39
N PRO A 311 2.77 -20.55 5.28
CA PRO A 311 1.31 -20.74 5.24
C PRO A 311 0.81 -21.85 6.17
N GLY A 312 1.69 -22.77 6.56
CA GLY A 312 1.33 -23.92 7.38
C GLY A 312 0.23 -24.76 6.74
N SER A 313 -0.67 -25.25 7.56
CA SER A 313 -1.71 -26.21 7.13
C SER A 313 -2.68 -25.68 6.07
N THR A 314 -2.73 -24.38 5.80
CA THR A 314 -3.53 -23.84 4.68
C THR A 314 -2.95 -24.20 3.31
N PHE A 315 -1.70 -24.65 3.23
CA PHE A 315 -1.10 -25.12 1.98
C PHE A 315 -1.41 -26.60 1.68
N LYS A 316 -1.87 -27.38 2.64
CA LYS A 316 -2.13 -28.84 2.48
C LYS A 316 -3.10 -29.17 1.34
N PRO A 317 -4.21 -28.44 1.11
CA PRO A 317 -5.09 -28.69 -0.04
C PRO A 317 -4.37 -28.61 -1.39
N LEU A 318 -3.44 -27.65 -1.54
CA LEU A 318 -2.64 -27.49 -2.76
C LEU A 318 -1.70 -28.69 -2.96
N ASN A 319 -1.10 -29.21 -1.91
CA ASN A 319 -0.27 -30.40 -1.95
C ASN A 319 -1.08 -31.66 -2.31
N VAL A 320 -2.29 -31.79 -1.77
CA VAL A 320 -3.20 -32.87 -2.18
C VAL A 320 -3.57 -32.74 -3.66
N ALA A 321 -3.84 -31.52 -4.15
CA ALA A 321 -4.08 -31.27 -5.56
C ALA A 321 -2.88 -31.68 -6.44
N ILE A 322 -1.65 -31.35 -6.02
CA ILE A 322 -0.42 -31.78 -6.71
C ILE A 322 -0.33 -33.30 -6.80
N ALA A 323 -0.58 -34.00 -5.69
CA ALA A 323 -0.47 -35.45 -5.63
C ALA A 323 -1.55 -36.14 -6.50
N LEU A 324 -2.79 -35.67 -6.49
CA LEU A 324 -3.89 -36.13 -7.32
C LEU A 324 -3.61 -35.89 -8.81
N GLU A 325 -3.19 -34.69 -9.18
CA GLU A 325 -2.92 -34.32 -10.57
C GLU A 325 -1.80 -35.13 -11.20
N ASN A 326 -0.82 -35.58 -10.39
CA ASN A 326 0.23 -36.50 -10.82
C ASN A 326 -0.18 -38.00 -10.76
N SER A 327 -1.42 -38.29 -10.36
CA SER A 327 -1.87 -39.68 -10.16
C SER A 327 -0.96 -40.49 -9.20
N SER A 328 -0.26 -39.80 -8.29
CA SER A 328 0.57 -40.43 -7.27
C SER A 328 -0.26 -40.93 -6.10
N ILE A 329 -1.46 -40.38 -5.93
CA ILE A 329 -2.53 -40.84 -5.06
C ILE A 329 -3.88 -40.82 -5.78
N SER A 330 -4.84 -41.58 -5.25
CA SER A 330 -6.26 -41.49 -5.60
C SER A 330 -7.04 -40.89 -4.43
N ALA A 331 -8.18 -40.22 -4.71
CA ALA A 331 -9.03 -39.62 -3.67
C ALA A 331 -9.51 -40.62 -2.60
N ASN A 332 -9.59 -41.93 -2.96
CA ASN A 332 -10.03 -43.00 -2.10
C ASN A 332 -8.89 -43.74 -1.37
N ASP A 333 -7.66 -43.32 -1.57
CA ASP A 333 -6.51 -43.90 -0.89
C ASP A 333 -6.51 -43.59 0.61
N THR A 334 -5.75 -44.40 1.33
CA THR A 334 -5.53 -44.24 2.76
C THR A 334 -4.04 -44.18 3.05
N VAL A 335 -3.67 -43.40 4.05
CA VAL A 335 -2.32 -43.35 4.60
C VAL A 335 -2.37 -43.69 6.08
N TYR A 336 -1.29 -44.25 6.61
CA TYR A 336 -1.21 -44.56 8.02
C TYR A 336 -0.59 -43.40 8.78
N ASP A 337 -1.28 -42.91 9.79
CA ASP A 337 -0.84 -41.79 10.64
C ASP A 337 -0.33 -42.33 11.98
N GLU A 338 0.98 -42.42 12.12
CA GLU A 338 1.66 -42.81 13.37
C GLU A 338 1.61 -41.68 14.42
N GLY A 339 1.14 -40.47 14.02
CA GLY A 339 1.13 -39.29 14.86
C GLY A 339 2.50 -38.61 14.96
N ARG A 340 3.59 -39.36 14.85
CA ARG A 340 4.97 -38.90 14.86
C ARG A 340 5.86 -39.77 14.00
N ILE A 341 6.69 -39.17 13.15
CA ILE A 341 7.66 -39.86 12.30
C ILE A 341 9.03 -39.17 12.40
N GLN A 342 10.08 -39.88 11.98
CA GLN A 342 11.44 -39.39 11.93
C GLN A 342 11.88 -39.20 10.48
N ILE A 343 12.27 -37.97 10.10
CA ILE A 343 12.82 -37.67 8.78
C ILE A 343 14.28 -37.22 8.94
N GLY A 344 15.21 -38.12 8.69
CA GLY A 344 16.62 -37.90 9.02
C GLY A 344 16.81 -37.71 10.53
N GLU A 345 17.36 -36.56 10.92
CA GLU A 345 17.55 -36.18 12.34
C GLU A 345 16.35 -35.42 12.93
N TRP A 346 15.32 -35.13 12.14
CA TRP A 346 14.22 -34.24 12.52
C TRP A 346 12.93 -35.04 12.80
N PRO A 347 12.36 -34.92 14.02
CA PRO A 347 11.04 -35.45 14.31
C PRO A 347 9.96 -34.53 13.71
N ILE A 348 8.98 -35.11 13.04
CA ILE A 348 7.75 -34.45 12.59
C ILE A 348 6.59 -35.10 13.32
N GLN A 349 5.71 -34.30 13.91
CA GLN A 349 4.54 -34.80 14.63
C GLN A 349 3.29 -33.97 14.33
N ASN A 350 2.12 -34.58 14.57
CA ASN A 350 0.85 -33.88 14.57
C ASN A 350 0.77 -32.93 15.76
N VAL A 351 0.04 -31.81 15.60
CA VAL A 351 -0.09 -30.77 16.65
C VAL A 351 -0.72 -31.37 17.93
N ASP A 352 -1.62 -32.31 17.77
CA ASP A 352 -2.38 -32.98 18.85
C ASP A 352 -1.79 -34.34 19.28
N PHE A 353 -0.57 -34.66 18.85
CA PHE A 353 0.07 -35.95 19.13
C PHE A 353 0.15 -36.27 20.62
N ASP A 354 0.46 -35.31 21.47
CA ASP A 354 0.62 -35.49 22.92
C ASP A 354 -0.71 -35.85 23.61
N PHE A 355 -1.85 -35.57 22.97
CA PHE A 355 -3.19 -35.84 23.51
C PHE A 355 -3.84 -37.08 22.85
N ILE A 356 -3.62 -37.27 21.54
CA ILE A 356 -4.35 -38.30 20.75
C ILE A 356 -3.43 -39.43 20.32
N GLY A 357 -2.12 -39.17 20.19
CA GLY A 357 -1.17 -40.12 19.59
C GLY A 357 -1.32 -40.23 18.07
N GLY A 358 -1.09 -41.44 17.54
CA GLY A 358 -1.33 -41.76 16.14
C GLY A 358 -2.81 -42.06 15.88
N ARG A 359 -3.32 -41.64 14.72
CA ARG A 359 -4.73 -41.87 14.33
C ARG A 359 -4.93 -43.16 13.55
N GLY A 360 -3.83 -43.83 13.16
CA GLY A 360 -3.89 -45.07 12.34
C GLY A 360 -4.27 -44.77 10.88
N PRO A 361 -5.03 -45.63 10.22
CA PRO A 361 -5.41 -45.43 8.82
C PRO A 361 -6.33 -44.24 8.66
N LEU A 362 -5.92 -43.25 7.84
CA LEU A 362 -6.70 -42.09 7.47
C LEU A 362 -6.95 -42.05 5.97
N SER A 363 -8.18 -41.76 5.55
CA SER A 363 -8.45 -41.39 4.16
C SER A 363 -7.75 -40.04 3.84
N ILE A 364 -7.52 -39.76 2.55
CA ILE A 364 -6.96 -38.45 2.13
C ILE A 364 -7.83 -37.28 2.66
N THR A 365 -9.15 -37.46 2.66
CA THR A 365 -10.10 -36.50 3.26
C THR A 365 -9.84 -36.31 4.75
N ASP A 366 -9.60 -37.38 5.51
CA ASP A 366 -9.36 -37.28 6.95
C ASP A 366 -8.00 -36.65 7.28
N VAL A 367 -6.99 -36.85 6.41
CA VAL A 367 -5.72 -36.12 6.55
C VAL A 367 -5.94 -34.59 6.52
N LEU A 368 -6.80 -34.12 5.63
CA LEU A 368 -7.16 -32.67 5.60
C LEU A 368 -8.08 -32.28 6.76
N ARG A 369 -9.10 -33.13 7.07
CA ARG A 369 -10.09 -32.89 8.15
C ARG A 369 -9.44 -32.71 9.51
N TYR A 370 -8.50 -33.58 9.87
CA TYR A 370 -7.77 -33.53 11.13
C TYR A 370 -6.47 -32.75 11.05
N SER A 371 -6.15 -32.28 9.85
CA SER A 371 -4.91 -31.52 9.59
C SER A 371 -3.63 -32.29 9.94
N SER A 372 -3.58 -33.63 9.67
CA SER A 372 -2.42 -34.49 9.96
C SER A 372 -1.17 -34.00 9.20
N ASN A 373 -0.09 -33.73 9.92
CA ASN A 373 1.23 -33.43 9.33
C ASN A 373 1.87 -34.71 8.79
N VAL A 374 1.78 -35.78 9.58
CA VAL A 374 2.34 -37.10 9.25
C VAL A 374 1.69 -37.66 8.00
N GLY A 375 0.35 -37.62 7.93
CA GLY A 375 -0.38 -38.04 6.73
C GLY A 375 0.02 -37.26 5.49
N MET A 376 0.23 -35.92 5.61
CA MET A 376 0.70 -35.12 4.47
C MET A 376 2.11 -35.48 4.02
N VAL A 377 3.02 -35.77 4.95
CA VAL A 377 4.37 -36.21 4.58
C VAL A 377 4.28 -37.54 3.79
N HIS A 378 3.49 -38.49 4.24
CA HIS A 378 3.29 -39.77 3.52
C HIS A 378 2.69 -39.55 2.12
N ILE A 379 1.69 -38.67 1.98
CA ILE A 379 1.14 -38.29 0.68
C ILE A 379 2.22 -37.74 -0.23
N MET A 380 3.00 -36.77 0.22
CA MET A 380 3.99 -36.11 -0.63
C MET A 380 5.25 -36.95 -0.88
N GLN A 381 5.52 -37.96 -0.06
CA GLN A 381 6.58 -38.93 -0.31
C GLN A 381 6.27 -39.89 -1.48
N THR A 382 5.02 -39.94 -1.96
CA THR A 382 4.65 -40.68 -3.18
C THR A 382 5.18 -40.04 -4.46
N LEU A 383 5.58 -38.75 -4.37
CA LEU A 383 6.15 -37.97 -5.46
C LEU A 383 7.68 -37.94 -5.38
N GLU A 384 8.32 -37.99 -6.55
CA GLU A 384 9.73 -37.64 -6.64
C GLU A 384 9.93 -36.16 -6.25
N ARG A 385 10.93 -35.89 -5.39
CA ARG A 385 11.19 -34.51 -4.89
C ARG A 385 11.45 -33.50 -5.99
N SER A 386 12.05 -33.89 -7.11
CA SER A 386 12.25 -33.06 -8.30
C SER A 386 10.92 -32.66 -8.93
N THR A 387 9.99 -33.62 -9.08
CA THR A 387 8.64 -33.38 -9.60
C THR A 387 7.84 -32.48 -8.65
N TYR A 388 7.97 -32.70 -7.35
CA TYR A 388 7.33 -31.84 -6.35
C TYR A 388 7.81 -30.39 -6.46
N TYR A 389 9.13 -30.19 -6.60
CA TYR A 389 9.70 -28.86 -6.80
C TYR A 389 9.20 -28.20 -8.08
N ASP A 390 9.12 -28.93 -9.19
CA ASP A 390 8.58 -28.41 -10.47
C ASP A 390 7.14 -27.91 -10.32
N TRP A 391 6.33 -28.56 -9.49
CA TRP A 391 4.98 -28.11 -9.18
C TRP A 391 4.96 -26.84 -8.36
N LEU A 392 5.85 -26.68 -7.38
CA LEU A 392 5.96 -25.43 -6.60
C LEU A 392 6.35 -24.26 -7.51
N GLU A 393 7.28 -24.47 -8.45
CA GLU A 393 7.62 -23.46 -9.47
C GLU A 393 6.43 -23.18 -10.41
N LYS A 394 5.70 -24.21 -10.84
CA LYS A 394 4.52 -24.08 -11.71
C LYS A 394 3.39 -23.28 -11.05
N LEU A 395 3.24 -23.41 -9.74
CA LEU A 395 2.32 -22.63 -8.90
C LEU A 395 2.80 -21.17 -8.68
N GLY A 396 4.03 -20.84 -9.05
CA GLY A 396 4.59 -19.51 -8.88
C GLY A 396 5.17 -19.24 -7.49
N ILE A 397 5.44 -20.28 -6.69
CA ILE A 397 6.10 -20.12 -5.39
C ILE A 397 7.52 -19.55 -5.63
N GLY A 398 7.84 -18.45 -4.96
CA GLY A 398 9.10 -17.72 -5.18
C GLY A 398 8.98 -16.52 -6.13
N GLY A 399 7.82 -16.31 -6.76
CA GLY A 399 7.50 -15.15 -7.60
C GLY A 399 6.54 -14.18 -6.90
N SER A 400 6.12 -13.15 -7.65
CA SER A 400 5.04 -12.21 -7.26
C SER A 400 3.73 -12.57 -7.95
N THR A 401 2.61 -12.04 -7.46
CA THR A 401 1.28 -12.23 -8.08
C THR A 401 1.06 -11.33 -9.29
N GLY A 402 1.73 -10.17 -9.32
CA GLY A 402 1.54 -9.13 -10.34
C GLY A 402 0.38 -8.18 -10.05
N VAL A 403 -0.04 -8.06 -8.79
CA VAL A 403 -1.03 -7.07 -8.36
C VAL A 403 -0.49 -5.64 -8.56
N GLU A 404 -1.38 -4.69 -8.85
CA GLU A 404 -0.98 -3.30 -9.11
C GLU A 404 -0.49 -2.54 -7.85
N LEU A 405 -0.44 -3.19 -6.70
CA LEU A 405 0.02 -2.58 -5.45
C LEU A 405 1.56 -2.56 -5.36
N PRO A 406 2.18 -1.45 -4.94
CA PRO A 406 3.62 -1.34 -4.84
C PRO A 406 4.17 -2.13 -3.64
N GLY A 407 5.42 -2.56 -3.75
CA GLY A 407 6.13 -3.22 -2.65
C GLY A 407 5.73 -4.69 -2.45
N GLU A 408 5.13 -5.33 -3.47
CA GLU A 408 4.83 -6.75 -3.42
C GLU A 408 6.12 -7.57 -3.22
N ALA A 409 6.11 -8.46 -2.23
CA ALA A 409 7.22 -9.36 -1.97
C ALA A 409 7.12 -10.62 -2.82
N ASN A 410 8.26 -11.05 -3.34
CA ASN A 410 8.37 -12.39 -3.93
C ASN A 410 8.35 -13.43 -2.81
N GLY A 411 7.70 -14.56 -3.05
CA GLY A 411 7.79 -15.70 -2.15
C GLY A 411 9.25 -16.18 -1.99
N ILE A 412 9.52 -16.92 -0.93
CA ILE A 412 10.84 -17.52 -0.69
C ILE A 412 10.71 -19.03 -0.70
N ILE A 413 11.47 -19.69 -1.55
CA ILE A 413 11.62 -21.15 -1.60
C ILE A 413 13.11 -21.49 -1.66
N LYS A 414 13.50 -22.61 -1.06
CA LYS A 414 14.86 -23.14 -1.17
C LYS A 414 15.24 -23.39 -2.63
N SER A 415 16.52 -23.31 -2.95
CA SER A 415 16.96 -23.66 -4.30
C SER A 415 16.61 -25.11 -4.64
N ARG A 416 16.37 -25.40 -5.93
CA ARG A 416 16.06 -26.75 -6.40
C ARG A 416 17.04 -27.80 -5.86
N SER A 417 18.33 -27.50 -5.88
CA SER A 417 19.37 -28.40 -5.40
C SER A 417 19.23 -28.70 -3.90
N GLN A 418 18.96 -27.68 -3.09
CA GLN A 418 18.73 -27.86 -1.66
C GLN A 418 17.48 -28.69 -1.40
N PHE A 419 16.36 -28.36 -2.05
CA PHE A 419 15.08 -29.05 -1.88
C PHE A 419 15.15 -30.52 -2.27
N VAL A 420 15.71 -30.84 -3.44
CA VAL A 420 15.79 -32.22 -3.97
C VAL A 420 16.73 -33.09 -3.15
N ASN A 421 17.85 -32.53 -2.66
CA ASN A 421 18.82 -33.30 -1.90
C ASN A 421 18.49 -33.48 -0.41
N SER A 422 17.55 -32.68 0.12
CA SER A 422 17.13 -32.71 1.52
C SER A 422 15.75 -33.32 1.67
N PRO A 423 15.60 -34.50 2.29
CA PRO A 423 14.29 -35.11 2.53
C PRO A 423 13.45 -34.26 3.52
N VAL A 424 14.10 -33.48 4.39
CA VAL A 424 13.42 -32.64 5.38
C VAL A 424 12.71 -31.47 4.70
N GLU A 425 13.33 -30.83 3.69
CA GLU A 425 12.72 -29.71 2.97
C GLU A 425 11.40 -30.12 2.29
N ALA A 426 11.38 -31.26 1.60
CA ALA A 426 10.15 -31.77 1.00
C ALA A 426 9.10 -32.16 2.06
N ALA A 427 9.54 -32.75 3.18
CA ALA A 427 8.65 -33.14 4.26
C ALA A 427 8.01 -31.93 4.99
N THR A 428 8.76 -30.87 5.27
CA THR A 428 8.22 -29.65 5.89
C THR A 428 7.30 -28.89 4.92
N THR A 429 7.65 -28.85 3.64
CA THR A 429 6.80 -28.25 2.59
C THR A 429 5.47 -28.98 2.45
N ALA A 430 5.41 -30.29 2.74
CA ALA A 430 4.18 -31.08 2.69
C ALA A 430 3.07 -30.52 3.62
N PHE A 431 3.43 -29.88 4.72
CA PHE A 431 2.47 -29.24 5.63
C PHE A 431 2.63 -27.71 5.72
N GLY A 432 3.30 -27.11 4.72
CA GLY A 432 3.33 -25.65 4.50
C GLY A 432 4.41 -24.92 5.29
N GLN A 433 5.51 -25.57 5.66
CA GLN A 433 6.69 -24.96 6.29
C GLN A 433 7.94 -25.09 5.41
N GLY A 434 9.00 -24.34 5.73
CA GLY A 434 10.25 -24.34 4.96
C GLY A 434 10.25 -23.44 3.72
N PHE A 435 9.16 -22.76 3.43
CA PHE A 435 9.02 -21.73 2.42
C PHE A 435 8.06 -20.66 2.91
N SER A 436 8.09 -19.48 2.28
CA SER A 436 7.25 -18.35 2.70
C SER A 436 6.57 -17.70 1.51
N LEU A 437 5.37 -17.18 1.73
CA LEU A 437 4.58 -16.44 0.75
C LEU A 437 3.77 -15.33 1.44
N THR A 438 3.22 -14.41 0.65
CA THR A 438 2.34 -13.35 1.17
C THR A 438 0.92 -13.87 1.37
N PRO A 439 0.09 -13.21 2.21
CA PRO A 439 -1.34 -13.51 2.28
C PRO A 439 -2.02 -13.48 0.90
N LEU A 440 -1.69 -12.50 0.06
CA LEU A 440 -2.27 -12.39 -1.28
C LEU A 440 -1.88 -13.57 -2.20
N GLN A 441 -0.62 -14.02 -2.15
CA GLN A 441 -0.19 -15.22 -2.89
C GLN A 441 -0.99 -16.45 -2.46
N LEU A 442 -1.27 -16.60 -1.16
CA LEU A 442 -2.08 -17.72 -0.67
C LEU A 442 -3.52 -17.67 -1.20
N VAL A 443 -4.14 -16.48 -1.25
CA VAL A 443 -5.47 -16.30 -1.86
C VAL A 443 -5.45 -16.67 -3.34
N GLN A 444 -4.46 -16.20 -4.11
CA GLN A 444 -4.29 -16.54 -5.52
C GLN A 444 -4.19 -18.05 -5.75
N LEU A 445 -3.42 -18.74 -4.91
CA LEU A 445 -3.25 -20.18 -5.01
C LEU A 445 -4.56 -20.93 -4.72
N HIS A 446 -5.34 -20.49 -3.72
CA HIS A 446 -6.65 -21.10 -3.45
C HIS A 446 -7.69 -20.77 -4.52
N ALA A 447 -7.56 -19.62 -5.19
CA ALA A 447 -8.40 -19.29 -6.33
C ALA A 447 -8.23 -20.31 -7.48
N THR A 448 -7.06 -20.95 -7.62
CA THR A 448 -6.89 -22.04 -8.60
C THR A 448 -7.74 -23.25 -8.28
N LEU A 449 -8.02 -23.52 -7.00
CA LEU A 449 -8.91 -24.61 -6.60
C LEU A 449 -10.38 -24.24 -6.85
N ALA A 450 -10.72 -22.97 -6.72
CA ALA A 450 -12.09 -22.46 -6.86
C ALA A 450 -12.56 -22.31 -8.31
N ASN A 451 -11.64 -22.11 -9.28
CA ASN A 451 -11.99 -21.74 -10.65
C ASN A 451 -11.70 -22.83 -11.70
N GLY A 452 -11.63 -24.08 -11.27
CA GLY A 452 -11.33 -25.20 -12.15
C GLY A 452 -9.86 -25.30 -12.57
N GLY A 453 -8.95 -24.82 -11.73
CA GLY A 453 -7.51 -25.04 -11.86
C GLY A 453 -6.73 -23.93 -12.55
N LYS A 454 -7.28 -22.73 -12.75
CA LYS A 454 -6.63 -21.63 -13.46
C LYS A 454 -5.94 -20.69 -12.47
N LEU A 455 -4.65 -20.44 -12.64
CA LEU A 455 -3.93 -19.38 -11.93
C LEU A 455 -4.25 -18.05 -12.57
N VAL A 456 -4.97 -17.19 -11.86
CA VAL A 456 -5.38 -15.84 -12.28
C VAL A 456 -4.56 -14.78 -11.56
N THR A 457 -4.41 -13.59 -12.17
CA THR A 457 -3.72 -12.46 -11.55
C THR A 457 -4.66 -11.70 -10.62
N PRO A 458 -4.41 -11.65 -9.30
CA PRO A 458 -5.17 -10.79 -8.40
C PRO A 458 -5.01 -9.32 -8.78
N HIS A 459 -6.08 -8.54 -8.66
CA HIS A 459 -6.03 -7.12 -8.99
C HIS A 459 -7.04 -6.31 -8.20
N VAL A 460 -6.70 -5.05 -7.93
CA VAL A 460 -7.52 -4.09 -7.18
C VAL A 460 -8.07 -2.97 -8.07
N VAL A 461 -7.60 -2.87 -9.30
CA VAL A 461 -8.02 -1.84 -10.26
C VAL A 461 -8.76 -2.49 -11.42
N ARG A 462 -9.97 -2.03 -11.70
CA ARG A 462 -10.74 -2.47 -12.86
C ARG A 462 -10.27 -1.78 -14.14
N GLY A 463 -10.08 -0.46 -14.06
CA GLY A 463 -9.58 0.36 -15.16
C GLY A 463 -10.02 1.82 -15.06
N LEU A 464 -9.85 2.56 -16.14
CA LEU A 464 -10.43 3.90 -16.30
C LEU A 464 -11.82 3.76 -16.95
N VAL A 465 -12.81 4.37 -16.33
CA VAL A 465 -14.19 4.41 -16.81
C VAL A 465 -14.60 5.86 -17.13
N ASP A 466 -15.44 6.02 -18.14
CA ASP A 466 -16.06 7.31 -18.45
C ASP A 466 -17.36 7.54 -17.64
N SER A 467 -18.01 8.67 -17.89
CA SER A 467 -19.27 9.04 -17.22
C SER A 467 -20.43 8.06 -17.50
N GLU A 468 -20.34 7.23 -18.52
CA GLU A 468 -21.31 6.16 -18.85
C GLU A 468 -20.90 4.81 -18.25
N ASN A 469 -19.85 4.79 -17.40
CA ASN A 469 -19.27 3.59 -16.76
C ASN A 469 -18.66 2.60 -17.78
N LYS A 470 -18.23 3.08 -18.93
CA LYS A 470 -17.58 2.29 -19.96
C LYS A 470 -16.08 2.28 -19.75
N LEU A 471 -15.48 1.10 -19.76
CA LEU A 471 -14.03 0.93 -19.65
C LEU A 471 -13.33 1.49 -20.91
N THR A 472 -12.40 2.42 -20.68
CA THR A 472 -11.57 3.05 -21.72
C THR A 472 -10.12 2.58 -21.66
N TRP A 473 -9.68 2.12 -20.50
CA TRP A 473 -8.36 1.55 -20.25
C TRP A 473 -8.41 0.51 -19.14
N THR A 474 -7.62 -0.54 -19.26
CA THR A 474 -7.42 -1.58 -18.24
C THR A 474 -5.93 -1.85 -18.07
N PRO A 475 -5.46 -2.17 -16.86
CA PRO A 475 -4.09 -2.64 -16.67
C PRO A 475 -3.82 -3.91 -17.49
N ASP A 476 -2.59 -4.04 -17.98
CA ASP A 476 -2.13 -5.27 -18.62
C ASP A 476 -2.06 -6.38 -17.56
N ARG A 477 -2.70 -7.53 -17.86
CA ARG A 477 -2.71 -8.69 -16.96
C ARG A 477 -2.25 -9.93 -17.70
N THR A 478 -1.54 -10.79 -16.97
CA THR A 478 -1.14 -12.10 -17.48
C THR A 478 -2.40 -12.95 -17.70
N ALA A 479 -2.50 -13.59 -18.87
CA ALA A 479 -3.60 -14.49 -19.15
C ALA A 479 -3.63 -15.67 -18.15
N PRO A 480 -4.83 -16.12 -17.72
CA PRO A 480 -4.97 -17.25 -16.82
C PRO A 480 -4.25 -18.50 -17.33
N LYS A 481 -3.48 -19.15 -16.44
CA LYS A 481 -2.71 -20.34 -16.75
C LYS A 481 -3.35 -21.58 -16.11
N GLN A 482 -3.70 -22.61 -16.88
CA GLN A 482 -4.19 -23.88 -16.33
C GLN A 482 -3.09 -24.58 -15.55
N ILE A 483 -3.33 -24.81 -14.27
CA ILE A 483 -2.42 -25.49 -13.32
C ILE A 483 -2.93 -26.89 -13.03
N PHE A 484 -4.18 -27.02 -12.58
CA PHE A 484 -4.83 -28.28 -12.23
C PHE A 484 -5.99 -28.58 -13.19
N SER A 485 -6.37 -29.82 -13.31
CA SER A 485 -7.61 -30.21 -13.99
C SER A 485 -8.84 -29.81 -13.15
N PRO A 486 -9.99 -29.55 -13.77
CA PRO A 486 -11.24 -29.32 -13.04
C PRO A 486 -11.63 -30.48 -12.13
N GLU A 487 -11.31 -31.73 -12.53
CA GLU A 487 -11.56 -32.92 -11.75
C GLU A 487 -10.77 -32.94 -10.45
N THR A 488 -9.46 -32.64 -10.52
CA THR A 488 -8.61 -32.54 -9.33
C THR A 488 -9.15 -31.47 -8.36
N THR A 489 -9.51 -30.29 -8.88
CA THR A 489 -9.99 -29.20 -8.03
C THR A 489 -11.31 -29.55 -7.35
N GLN A 490 -12.23 -30.19 -8.06
CA GLN A 490 -13.51 -30.62 -7.48
C GLN A 490 -13.32 -31.65 -6.36
N GLN A 491 -12.41 -32.61 -6.53
CA GLN A 491 -12.08 -33.58 -5.49
C GLN A 491 -11.51 -32.90 -4.23
N VAL A 492 -10.59 -31.98 -4.41
CA VAL A 492 -9.98 -31.24 -3.28
C VAL A 492 -11.02 -30.34 -2.57
N LEU A 493 -11.91 -29.67 -3.31
CA LEU A 493 -12.99 -28.88 -2.72
C LEU A 493 -13.92 -29.73 -1.85
N ALA A 494 -14.29 -30.93 -2.30
CA ALA A 494 -15.09 -31.86 -1.50
C ALA A 494 -14.36 -32.28 -0.21
N MET A 495 -13.05 -32.49 -0.28
CA MET A 495 -12.24 -32.79 0.91
C MET A 495 -12.14 -31.58 1.86
N MET A 496 -11.98 -30.37 1.32
CA MET A 496 -11.97 -29.12 2.10
C MET A 496 -13.33 -28.83 2.73
N GLN A 497 -14.44 -29.22 2.11
CA GLN A 497 -15.78 -29.13 2.69
C GLN A 497 -15.88 -29.98 3.96
N ALA A 498 -15.35 -31.21 3.96
CA ALA A 498 -15.35 -32.05 5.15
C ALA A 498 -14.60 -31.45 6.35
N VAL A 499 -13.60 -30.60 6.10
CA VAL A 499 -12.90 -29.82 7.15
C VAL A 499 -13.85 -28.84 7.85
N VAL A 500 -14.75 -28.20 7.11
CA VAL A 500 -15.75 -27.26 7.66
C VAL A 500 -16.94 -28.01 8.26
N ASP A 501 -17.39 -29.07 7.62
CA ASP A 501 -18.57 -29.81 8.11
C ASP A 501 -18.32 -30.50 9.45
N THR A 502 -17.17 -31.12 9.63
CA THR A 502 -16.90 -31.97 10.79
C THR A 502 -15.46 -31.97 11.29
N GLY A 503 -14.63 -31.06 10.76
CA GLY A 503 -13.20 -30.99 11.08
C GLY A 503 -12.80 -29.72 11.84
N THR A 504 -11.51 -29.35 11.69
CA THR A 504 -10.89 -28.22 12.39
C THR A 504 -11.46 -26.85 11.97
N GLY A 505 -12.21 -26.77 10.87
CA GLY A 505 -12.80 -25.56 10.32
C GLY A 505 -14.28 -25.34 10.68
N ALA A 506 -14.87 -26.14 11.58
CA ALA A 506 -16.31 -26.12 11.86
C ALA A 506 -16.85 -24.75 12.30
N ALA A 507 -16.02 -23.92 12.92
CA ALA A 507 -16.40 -22.56 13.31
C ALA A 507 -16.66 -21.59 12.13
N ALA A 508 -16.27 -21.96 10.90
CA ALA A 508 -16.53 -21.19 9.69
C ALA A 508 -17.84 -21.59 8.97
N LYS A 509 -18.62 -22.53 9.52
CA LYS A 509 -19.84 -23.00 8.92
C LYS A 509 -20.90 -21.89 8.82
N VAL A 510 -21.48 -21.72 7.63
CA VAL A 510 -22.56 -20.78 7.35
C VAL A 510 -23.82 -21.57 7.03
N ASN A 511 -24.92 -21.25 7.72
CA ASN A 511 -26.17 -21.97 7.52
C ASN A 511 -26.71 -21.75 6.10
N GLY A 512 -27.13 -22.82 5.46
CA GLY A 512 -27.67 -22.80 4.10
C GLY A 512 -26.61 -22.84 3.00
N TYR A 513 -25.30 -22.89 3.34
CA TYR A 513 -24.22 -22.88 2.35
C TYR A 513 -23.20 -23.99 2.61
N GLN A 514 -22.71 -24.59 1.53
CA GLN A 514 -21.57 -25.49 1.56
C GLN A 514 -20.28 -24.68 1.45
N ILE A 515 -19.45 -24.77 2.46
CA ILE A 515 -18.17 -24.03 2.55
C ILE A 515 -17.02 -25.02 2.53
N ALA A 516 -16.09 -24.86 1.60
CA ALA A 516 -14.80 -25.52 1.63
C ALA A 516 -13.81 -24.64 2.41
N GLY A 517 -12.98 -25.20 3.28
CA GLY A 517 -12.04 -24.40 4.04
C GLY A 517 -10.89 -25.18 4.64
N LYS A 518 -9.88 -24.45 5.14
CA LYS A 518 -8.73 -25.00 5.83
C LYS A 518 -8.17 -24.04 6.86
N THR A 519 -7.98 -24.54 8.08
CA THR A 519 -7.29 -23.83 9.17
C THR A 519 -5.78 -23.90 8.99
N GLY A 520 -5.08 -22.85 9.40
CA GLY A 520 -3.64 -22.79 9.58
C GLY A 520 -3.28 -22.27 10.96
N THR A 521 -2.25 -22.84 11.52
CA THR A 521 -1.57 -22.34 12.72
C THR A 521 -0.10 -22.67 12.52
N ALA A 522 0.71 -21.66 12.26
CA ALA A 522 2.15 -21.79 12.06
C ALA A 522 2.89 -21.11 13.20
N GLN A 523 3.95 -21.75 13.72
CA GLN A 523 4.89 -21.11 14.61
C GLN A 523 5.77 -20.14 13.81
N LYS A 524 6.14 -19.01 14.41
CA LYS A 524 7.05 -18.08 13.76
C LYS A 524 8.50 -18.50 13.96
N ALA A 525 9.25 -18.46 12.87
CA ALA A 525 10.70 -18.62 12.96
C ALA A 525 11.29 -17.39 13.69
N THR A 526 12.21 -17.65 14.62
CA THR A 526 13.01 -16.62 15.28
C THR A 526 14.16 -16.18 14.37
N ASP A 527 14.78 -15.05 14.66
CA ASP A 527 15.97 -14.55 13.96
C ASP A 527 17.16 -15.54 14.00
N TYR A 528 17.13 -16.52 14.90
CA TYR A 528 18.14 -17.55 15.06
C TYR A 528 17.81 -18.87 14.30
N GLY A 529 16.73 -18.89 13.50
CA GLY A 529 16.32 -20.05 12.71
C GLY A 529 15.64 -21.17 13.51
N SER A 530 15.29 -20.96 14.77
CA SER A 530 14.43 -21.83 15.57
C SER A 530 12.98 -21.33 15.54
N TYR A 531 12.01 -22.21 15.85
CA TYR A 531 10.62 -21.78 16.03
C TYR A 531 10.42 -21.24 17.46
N GLY A 532 9.73 -20.08 17.57
CA GLY A 532 9.34 -19.45 18.83
C GLY A 532 7.94 -19.85 19.27
N ASP A 533 7.50 -19.30 20.41
CA ASP A 533 6.14 -19.49 20.94
C ASP A 533 5.09 -18.67 20.17
N GLN A 534 5.53 -17.64 19.43
CA GLN A 534 4.66 -16.78 18.63
C GLN A 534 4.09 -17.56 17.46
N ARG A 535 2.81 -17.30 17.15
CA ARG A 535 2.06 -18.00 16.11
C ARG A 535 1.47 -17.03 15.11
N ILE A 536 1.27 -17.51 13.89
CA ILE A 536 0.38 -16.91 12.90
C ILE A 536 -0.79 -17.86 12.72
N THR A 537 -2.00 -17.34 12.88
CA THR A 537 -3.23 -18.09 12.64
C THR A 537 -3.86 -17.65 11.34
N SER A 538 -4.39 -18.60 10.59
CA SER A 538 -5.03 -18.34 9.30
C SER A 538 -6.22 -19.26 9.07
N PHE A 539 -7.16 -18.79 8.26
CA PHE A 539 -8.23 -19.62 7.71
C PHE A 539 -8.52 -19.18 6.29
N VAL A 540 -8.50 -20.11 5.37
CA VAL A 540 -8.91 -19.90 3.98
C VAL A 540 -10.19 -20.66 3.71
N SER A 541 -11.11 -20.01 3.01
CA SER A 541 -12.37 -20.64 2.56
C SER A 541 -12.65 -20.36 1.09
N ILE A 542 -13.44 -21.26 0.50
CA ILE A 542 -13.98 -21.15 -0.85
C ILE A 542 -15.49 -21.38 -0.72
N ALA A 543 -16.28 -20.48 -1.29
CA ALA A 543 -17.73 -20.48 -1.18
C ALA A 543 -18.42 -19.94 -2.44
N PRO A 544 -19.63 -20.43 -2.75
CA PRO A 544 -20.20 -21.72 -2.32
C PRO A 544 -19.44 -22.88 -2.97
N VAL A 545 -19.55 -24.12 -2.43
CA VAL A 545 -18.88 -25.29 -3.04
C VAL A 545 -19.58 -25.74 -4.32
N SER A 546 -20.90 -25.55 -4.40
CA SER A 546 -21.73 -25.94 -5.56
C SER A 546 -21.39 -25.13 -6.84
N ASP A 547 -20.97 -23.86 -6.68
CA ASP A 547 -20.52 -22.96 -7.75
C ASP A 547 -19.36 -22.10 -7.22
N PRO A 548 -18.15 -22.65 -7.14
CA PRO A 548 -17.05 -22.04 -6.43
C PRO A 548 -16.62 -20.72 -7.08
N ARG A 549 -16.72 -19.64 -6.33
CA ARG A 549 -16.44 -18.29 -6.84
C ARG A 549 -15.58 -17.46 -5.91
N TYR A 550 -15.90 -17.41 -4.63
CA TYR A 550 -15.25 -16.50 -3.72
C TYR A 550 -14.22 -17.22 -2.84
N VAL A 551 -13.04 -16.63 -2.76
CA VAL A 551 -12.00 -17.05 -1.81
C VAL A 551 -11.90 -16.01 -0.73
N VAL A 552 -12.02 -16.42 0.53
CA VAL A 552 -11.86 -15.56 1.71
C VAL A 552 -10.72 -16.08 2.55
N LEU A 553 -9.72 -15.24 2.80
CA LEU A 553 -8.58 -15.54 3.67
C LEU A 553 -8.51 -14.54 4.81
N ALA A 554 -8.49 -15.04 6.04
CA ALA A 554 -8.09 -14.26 7.21
C ALA A 554 -6.74 -14.76 7.73
N VAL A 555 -5.85 -13.82 8.06
CA VAL A 555 -4.57 -14.09 8.72
C VAL A 555 -4.43 -13.14 9.90
N VAL A 556 -4.13 -13.67 11.08
CA VAL A 556 -3.88 -12.89 12.30
C VAL A 556 -2.52 -13.26 12.87
N ASP A 557 -1.67 -12.25 13.01
CA ASP A 557 -0.27 -12.39 13.42
C ASP A 557 -0.14 -12.15 14.92
N GLU A 558 0.48 -13.10 15.61
CA GLU A 558 0.75 -13.10 17.05
C GLU A 558 -0.51 -12.91 17.93
N PRO A 559 -1.65 -13.62 17.67
CA PRO A 559 -2.79 -13.58 18.58
C PRO A 559 -2.40 -14.15 19.93
N GLN A 560 -2.87 -13.52 21.00
CA GLN A 560 -2.60 -13.91 22.38
C GLN A 560 -3.70 -14.84 22.94
N GLY A 561 -3.33 -15.70 23.88
CA GLY A 561 -4.23 -16.60 24.56
C GLY A 561 -3.90 -18.09 24.32
N GLU A 562 -4.23 -18.95 25.30
CA GLU A 562 -3.92 -20.37 25.25
C GLU A 562 -4.57 -21.09 24.07
N ASN A 563 -5.77 -20.65 23.67
CA ASN A 563 -6.56 -21.24 22.58
C ASN A 563 -6.50 -20.41 21.27
N ALA A 564 -5.43 -19.63 21.06
CA ALA A 564 -5.27 -18.84 19.86
C ALA A 564 -4.82 -19.69 18.65
N TYR A 565 -5.76 -20.43 18.06
CA TYR A 565 -5.58 -21.26 16.87
C TYR A 565 -6.43 -20.74 15.70
N GLY A 566 -6.14 -21.20 14.48
CA GLY A 566 -6.91 -20.81 13.28
C GLY A 566 -8.41 -21.10 13.40
N GLY A 567 -8.79 -22.20 14.04
CA GLY A 567 -10.20 -22.55 14.27
C GLY A 567 -10.93 -21.64 15.25
N THR A 568 -10.23 -20.99 16.17
CA THR A 568 -10.82 -20.12 17.21
C THR A 568 -10.67 -18.63 16.92
N VAL A 569 -9.62 -18.22 16.20
CA VAL A 569 -9.36 -16.81 15.88
C VAL A 569 -9.90 -16.45 14.50
N THR A 570 -9.45 -17.17 13.46
CA THR A 570 -9.68 -16.75 12.07
C THR A 570 -10.88 -17.41 11.41
N ALA A 571 -11.28 -18.62 11.80
CA ALA A 571 -12.48 -19.25 11.24
C ALA A 571 -13.78 -18.50 11.58
N PRO A 572 -14.02 -18.01 12.83
CA PRO A 572 -15.19 -17.15 13.13
C PRO A 572 -15.16 -15.82 12.38
N LEU A 573 -13.99 -15.22 12.17
CA LEU A 573 -13.84 -13.98 11.38
C LEU A 573 -14.26 -14.23 9.93
N VAL A 574 -13.79 -15.30 9.31
CA VAL A 574 -14.16 -15.69 7.94
C VAL A 574 -15.66 -16.01 7.86
N LYS A 575 -16.26 -16.66 8.87
CA LYS A 575 -17.70 -16.91 8.90
C LYS A 575 -18.50 -15.59 8.81
N LYS A 576 -18.19 -14.60 9.64
CA LYS A 576 -18.85 -13.28 9.62
C LYS A 576 -18.72 -12.62 8.25
N MET A 577 -17.55 -12.75 7.62
CA MET A 577 -17.33 -12.22 6.27
C MET A 577 -18.15 -12.94 5.22
N LEU A 578 -18.22 -14.29 5.26
CA LEU A 578 -19.01 -15.09 4.34
C LEU A 578 -20.51 -14.80 4.47
N GLU A 579 -21.04 -14.71 5.70
CA GLU A 579 -22.44 -14.36 5.96
C GLU A 579 -22.83 -13.04 5.31
N SER A 580 -21.95 -12.05 5.34
CA SER A 580 -22.16 -10.76 4.70
C SER A 580 -21.99 -10.83 3.17
N LEU A 581 -20.98 -11.56 2.71
CA LEU A 581 -20.66 -11.73 1.30
C LEU A 581 -21.82 -12.37 0.53
N VAL A 582 -22.37 -13.48 1.04
CA VAL A 582 -23.46 -14.19 0.34
C VAL A 582 -24.72 -13.33 0.21
N VAL A 583 -24.99 -12.45 1.17
CA VAL A 583 -26.11 -11.51 1.12
C VAL A 583 -25.84 -10.38 0.13
N LEU A 584 -24.66 -9.76 0.19
CA LEU A 584 -24.32 -8.60 -0.64
C LEU A 584 -24.16 -8.97 -2.12
N GLU A 585 -23.64 -10.16 -2.40
CA GLU A 585 -23.48 -10.69 -3.75
C GLU A 585 -24.70 -11.47 -4.27
N GLY A 586 -25.74 -11.61 -3.43
CA GLY A 586 -26.98 -12.30 -3.82
C GLY A 586 -26.79 -13.79 -4.11
N VAL A 587 -25.85 -14.45 -3.41
CA VAL A 587 -25.56 -15.88 -3.58
C VAL A 587 -26.73 -16.67 -3.03
N ALA A 588 -27.36 -17.53 -3.87
CA ALA A 588 -28.44 -18.37 -3.42
C ALA A 588 -27.94 -19.49 -2.50
N PRO A 589 -28.68 -19.85 -1.43
CA PRO A 589 -28.35 -21.01 -0.61
C PRO A 589 -28.28 -22.31 -1.43
N ASP A 590 -27.26 -23.11 -1.21
CA ASP A 590 -27.04 -24.39 -1.90
C ASP A 590 -27.42 -25.62 -1.04
N GLN A 591 -27.81 -25.38 0.21
CA GLN A 591 -28.42 -26.38 1.08
C GLN A 591 -29.87 -26.01 1.39
N THR A 592 -30.76 -26.97 1.37
CA THR A 592 -32.10 -26.79 1.94
C THR A 592 -31.93 -26.51 3.43
N ALA A 593 -32.52 -25.41 3.92
CA ALA A 593 -32.52 -25.11 5.35
C ALA A 593 -32.97 -26.38 6.11
N PRO A 594 -32.25 -26.80 7.17
CA PRO A 594 -32.78 -27.87 8.02
C PRO A 594 -34.16 -27.45 8.47
N ALA A 595 -35.14 -28.38 8.40
CA ALA A 595 -36.45 -28.13 8.92
C ALA A 595 -36.33 -27.59 10.38
N PRO A 596 -37.02 -26.53 10.76
CA PRO A 596 -36.92 -25.98 12.11
C PRO A 596 -37.10 -27.12 13.11
N THR A 597 -36.23 -27.18 14.09
CA THR A 597 -36.37 -28.17 15.18
C THR A 597 -37.70 -27.94 15.89
N GLU A 598 -38.31 -28.99 16.43
CA GLU A 598 -39.60 -28.88 17.14
C GLU A 598 -39.60 -27.74 18.20
N ALA A 599 -38.45 -27.49 18.82
CA ALA A 599 -38.26 -26.38 19.79
C ALA A 599 -38.30 -24.97 19.14
N GLU A 600 -37.83 -24.81 17.91
CA GLU A 600 -37.88 -23.55 17.17
C GLU A 600 -39.26 -23.30 16.58
N ALA A 601 -39.97 -24.35 16.15
CA ALA A 601 -41.34 -24.30 15.70
C ALA A 601 -42.31 -23.98 16.85
N GLU A 602 -42.06 -24.47 18.07
CA GLU A 602 -42.83 -24.12 19.28
C GLU A 602 -42.57 -22.67 19.73
N ALA A 603 -41.32 -22.14 19.56
CA ALA A 603 -41.00 -20.75 19.91
C ALA A 603 -41.64 -19.74 18.95
N GLU A 604 -41.79 -20.06 17.66
CA GLU A 604 -42.44 -19.21 16.66
C GLU A 604 -43.97 -19.24 16.73
N SER A 605 -44.54 -20.31 17.32
CA SER A 605 -46.00 -20.45 17.54
C SER A 605 -46.50 -19.89 18.89
N ALA A 606 -45.58 -19.44 19.75
CA ALA A 606 -45.96 -18.86 21.04
C ALA A 606 -46.61 -17.46 20.84
N PRO A 607 -47.79 -17.18 21.41
CA PRO A 607 -48.38 -15.86 21.30
C PRO A 607 -47.52 -14.81 22.02
N PRO A 608 -47.44 -13.56 21.49
CA PRO A 608 -46.67 -12.50 22.11
C PRO A 608 -47.14 -12.26 23.55
N LEU A 609 -46.18 -12.31 24.48
CA LEU A 609 -46.42 -11.90 25.86
C LEU A 609 -46.78 -10.40 25.83
N VAL A 610 -48.05 -10.13 26.18
CA VAL A 610 -48.55 -8.78 26.40
C VAL A 610 -48.14 -8.38 27.82
N GLU A 611 -47.21 -7.42 27.94
CA GLU A 611 -47.07 -6.57 29.12
C GLU A 611 -47.74 -5.23 28.90
#